data_ea096df376e324d886bf429ba9b9ceb3
#
_entry.id   ea096df376e324d886bf429ba9b9ceb3
#
_cell.length_a   1.000
_cell.length_b   1.000
_cell.length_c   1.000
_cell.angle_alpha   90.00
_cell.angle_beta   90.00
_cell.angle_gamma   90.00
#
_symmetry.space_group_name_H-M   'P 1'
#
loop_
_entity.id
_entity.type
_entity.pdbx_description
1 polymer ?
#
loop_
_entity_poly.entity_id
_entity_poly.type
_entity_poly.pdbx_seq_one_letter_code
_entity_poly.pdbx_strand_id
1 'polypeptide(L)'
;MYKVIALLARRADLSHAAFIEYYESRHAPLILELMPGIRGYRRNFLVPSGMIVQAGGAAPDFDVVTELWFADRAAFESAMRAFDDPGVMERLAQDEANLFDRSRTRFIAVEERISHIADGIA
;
A
#
# COMPACT_ATOMS: atom_id res chain seq x y z
N MET A 1 -17.05 5.73 -0.09
CA MET A 1 -16.13 4.92 0.72
C MET A 1 -14.95 5.75 1.17
N TYR A 2 -14.33 5.33 2.25
CA TYR A 2 -13.12 5.96 2.78
C TYR A 2 -11.90 5.32 2.13
N LYS A 3 -11.06 6.12 1.48
CA LYS A 3 -9.89 5.63 0.76
C LYS A 3 -8.60 6.12 1.39
N VAL A 4 -7.66 5.20 1.52
CA VAL A 4 -6.29 5.47 2.01
C VAL A 4 -5.30 4.99 0.97
N ILE A 5 -4.25 5.77 0.76
CA ILE A 5 -3.12 5.39 -0.08
C ILE A 5 -1.91 5.17 0.81
N ALA A 6 -1.23 4.04 0.61
CA ALA A 6 0.05 3.76 1.23
C ALA A 6 1.16 3.91 0.18
N LEU A 7 2.17 4.71 0.50
CA LEU A 7 3.40 4.82 -0.28
C LEU A 7 4.46 4.01 0.45
N LEU A 8 4.95 2.95 -0.18
CA LEU A 8 5.82 1.98 0.46
C LEU A 8 7.10 1.81 -0.36
N ALA A 9 8.23 1.84 0.33
CA ALA A 9 9.55 1.70 -0.29
C ALA A 9 10.09 0.30 -0.04
N ARG A 10 10.64 -0.29 -1.08
CA ARG A 10 11.30 -1.60 -1.07
C ARG A 10 12.55 -1.55 -0.17
N ARG A 11 12.78 -2.63 0.58
CA ARG A 11 14.07 -2.84 1.24
C ARG A 11 15.20 -2.80 0.20
N ALA A 12 16.25 -2.06 0.50
CA ALA A 12 17.30 -1.77 -0.48
C ALA A 12 18.01 -3.03 -1.03
N ASP A 13 18.05 -4.11 -0.24
CA ASP A 13 18.70 -5.37 -0.63
C ASP A 13 17.79 -6.33 -1.41
N LEU A 14 16.50 -5.98 -1.61
CA LEU A 14 15.60 -6.77 -2.45
C LEU A 14 15.62 -6.26 -3.88
N SER A 15 15.63 -7.18 -4.85
CA SER A 15 15.36 -6.82 -6.24
C SER A 15 13.90 -6.42 -6.39
N HIS A 16 13.59 -5.73 -7.48
CA HIS A 16 12.21 -5.39 -7.84
C HIS A 16 11.31 -6.64 -7.91
N ALA A 17 11.81 -7.70 -8.58
CA ALA A 17 11.08 -8.95 -8.72
C ALA A 17 10.86 -9.64 -7.37
N ALA A 18 11.88 -9.70 -6.52
CA ALA A 18 11.76 -10.30 -5.19
C ALA A 18 10.80 -9.52 -4.29
N PHE A 19 10.79 -8.19 -4.39
CA PHE A 19 9.87 -7.32 -3.68
C PHE A 19 8.41 -7.64 -4.06
N ILE A 20 8.10 -7.71 -5.35
CA ILE A 20 6.74 -8.04 -5.83
C ILE A 20 6.35 -9.43 -5.38
N GLU A 21 7.24 -10.42 -5.51
CA GLU A 21 6.99 -11.80 -5.11
C GLU A 21 6.61 -11.91 -3.64
N TYR A 22 7.40 -11.30 -2.77
CA TYR A 22 7.11 -11.32 -1.33
C TYR A 22 5.82 -10.57 -1.01
N TYR A 23 5.63 -9.40 -1.62
CA TYR A 23 4.43 -8.60 -1.39
C TYR A 23 3.17 -9.40 -1.70
N GLU A 24 3.12 -10.02 -2.88
CA GLU A 24 1.94 -10.75 -3.34
C GLU A 24 1.73 -12.06 -2.60
N SER A 25 2.79 -12.82 -2.31
CA SER A 25 2.67 -14.15 -1.72
C SER A 25 2.57 -14.15 -0.19
N ARG A 26 3.08 -13.12 0.48
CA ARG A 26 3.17 -13.06 1.94
C ARG A 26 2.46 -11.85 2.55
N HIS A 27 2.83 -10.65 2.10
CA HIS A 27 2.35 -9.41 2.71
C HIS A 27 0.85 -9.19 2.45
N ALA A 28 0.40 -9.27 1.21
CA ALA A 28 -1.00 -9.01 0.87
C ALA A 28 -1.96 -10.01 1.56
N PRO A 29 -1.70 -11.31 1.59
CA PRO A 29 -2.51 -12.25 2.35
C PRO A 29 -2.55 -11.94 3.85
N LEU A 30 -1.42 -11.53 4.43
CA LEU A 30 -1.35 -11.16 5.85
C LEU A 30 -2.21 -9.92 6.13
N ILE A 31 -2.13 -8.89 5.30
CA ILE A 31 -2.95 -7.68 5.45
C ILE A 31 -4.43 -8.02 5.39
N LEU A 32 -4.85 -8.86 4.46
CA LEU A 32 -6.25 -9.29 4.37
C LEU A 32 -6.71 -10.07 5.60
N GLU A 33 -5.82 -10.85 6.19
CA GLU A 33 -6.10 -11.55 7.45
C GLU A 33 -6.23 -10.59 8.63
N LEU A 34 -5.28 -9.63 8.74
CA LEU A 34 -5.23 -8.70 9.88
C LEU A 34 -6.27 -7.57 9.78
N MET A 35 -6.75 -7.27 8.60
CA MET A 35 -7.68 -6.16 8.35
C MET A 35 -8.91 -6.63 7.58
N PRO A 36 -9.80 -7.43 8.20
CA PRO A 36 -10.95 -8.01 7.50
C PRO A 36 -11.99 -6.99 7.02
N GLY A 37 -11.91 -5.74 7.48
CA GLY A 37 -12.80 -4.66 7.07
C GLY A 37 -12.44 -4.00 5.74
N ILE A 38 -11.36 -4.42 5.09
CA ILE A 38 -10.97 -3.88 3.78
C ILE A 38 -12.05 -4.23 2.75
N ARG A 39 -12.51 -3.21 2.01
CA ARG A 39 -13.50 -3.33 0.93
C ARG A 39 -12.88 -3.31 -0.46
N GLY A 40 -11.67 -2.83 -0.58
CA GLY A 40 -10.89 -2.85 -1.82
C GLY A 40 -9.42 -2.77 -1.49
N TYR A 41 -8.59 -3.46 -2.29
CA TYR A 41 -7.15 -3.53 -2.06
C TYR A 41 -6.45 -3.69 -3.41
N ARG A 42 -5.75 -2.64 -3.84
CA ARG A 42 -5.02 -2.62 -5.10
C ARG A 42 -3.58 -2.23 -4.87
N ARG A 43 -2.67 -2.87 -5.59
CA ARG A 43 -1.24 -2.57 -5.54
C ARG A 43 -0.79 -2.12 -6.92
N ASN A 44 -0.14 -0.97 -6.97
CA ASN A 44 0.41 -0.39 -8.18
C ASN A 44 1.93 -0.36 -8.01
N PHE A 45 2.60 -1.42 -8.48
CA PHE A 45 4.06 -1.48 -8.44
C PHE A 45 4.64 -0.59 -9.52
N LEU A 46 5.53 0.33 -9.17
CA LEU A 46 6.15 1.22 -10.13
C LEU A 46 7.01 0.40 -11.10
N VAL A 47 6.94 0.76 -12.38
CA VAL A 47 7.75 0.15 -13.44
C VAL A 47 8.88 1.12 -13.77
N PRO A 48 10.13 0.85 -13.37
CA PRO A 48 11.22 1.82 -13.55
C PRO A 48 11.42 2.27 -15.00
N SER A 49 11.29 1.36 -15.96
CA SER A 49 11.40 1.67 -17.38
C SER A 49 10.21 2.48 -17.93
N GLY A 50 9.10 2.56 -17.20
CA GLY A 50 7.91 3.34 -17.56
C GLY A 50 7.86 4.72 -16.92
N MET A 51 8.93 5.14 -16.27
CA MET A 51 8.97 6.40 -15.53
C MET A 51 9.25 7.58 -16.44
N ILE A 52 8.43 8.63 -16.33
CA ILE A 52 8.67 9.90 -17.00
C ILE A 52 8.86 10.96 -15.91
N VAL A 53 10.05 11.54 -15.83
CA VAL A 53 10.39 12.58 -14.89
C VAL A 53 10.73 13.86 -15.67
N GLN A 54 10.10 14.96 -15.29
CA GLN A 54 10.39 16.27 -15.90
C GLN A 54 11.81 16.69 -15.60
N ALA A 55 12.41 17.49 -16.50
CA ALA A 55 13.76 18.03 -16.30
C ALA A 55 13.84 18.75 -14.95
N GLY A 56 14.83 18.39 -14.13
CA GLY A 56 14.99 18.91 -12.77
C GLY A 56 14.09 18.27 -11.73
N GLY A 57 13.20 17.34 -12.10
CA GLY A 57 12.36 16.61 -11.18
C GLY A 57 13.10 15.45 -10.51
N ALA A 58 12.61 15.06 -9.34
CA ALA A 58 13.15 13.92 -8.58
C ALA A 58 12.40 12.64 -8.90
N ALA A 59 13.10 11.50 -8.90
CA ALA A 59 12.50 10.19 -8.95
C ALA A 59 11.71 9.94 -7.64
N PRO A 60 10.64 9.11 -7.66
CA PRO A 60 9.94 8.73 -6.45
C PRO A 60 10.85 8.01 -5.47
N ASP A 61 10.62 8.23 -4.17
CA ASP A 61 11.32 7.53 -3.09
C ASP A 61 10.53 6.33 -2.55
N PHE A 62 9.61 5.81 -3.34
CA PHE A 62 8.78 4.64 -3.03
C PHE A 62 8.71 3.73 -4.26
N ASP A 63 8.24 2.50 -4.05
CA ASP A 63 8.24 1.45 -5.09
C ASP A 63 6.84 0.94 -5.41
N VAL A 64 5.86 1.20 -4.54
CA VAL A 64 4.48 0.78 -4.74
C VAL A 64 3.52 1.81 -4.18
N VAL A 65 2.44 2.02 -4.90
CA VAL A 65 1.27 2.77 -4.43
C VAL A 65 0.17 1.75 -4.15
N THR A 66 -0.13 1.56 -2.88
CA THR A 66 -1.19 0.66 -2.44
C THR A 66 -2.44 1.47 -2.14
N GLU A 67 -3.56 1.04 -2.68
CA GLU A 67 -4.86 1.69 -2.47
C GLU A 67 -5.73 0.77 -1.63
N LEU A 68 -6.32 1.33 -0.58
CA LEU A 68 -7.18 0.63 0.36
C LEU A 68 -8.51 1.37 0.48
N TRP A 69 -9.61 0.64 0.42
CA TRP A 69 -10.95 1.19 0.63
C TRP A 69 -11.60 0.54 1.85
N PHE A 70 -12.26 1.38 2.63
CA PHE A 70 -13.07 0.97 3.78
C PHE A 70 -14.49 1.53 3.61
N ALA A 71 -15.47 0.95 4.29
CA ALA A 71 -16.86 1.41 4.22
C ALA A 71 -16.98 2.89 4.59
N ASP A 72 -16.27 3.31 5.65
CA ASP A 72 -16.24 4.68 6.15
C ASP A 72 -14.98 4.88 7.02
N ARG A 73 -14.82 6.09 7.54
CA ARG A 73 -13.68 6.43 8.41
C ARG A 73 -13.67 5.58 9.69
N ALA A 74 -14.83 5.32 10.27
CA ALA A 74 -14.93 4.52 11.49
C ALA A 74 -14.45 3.08 11.26
N ALA A 75 -14.74 2.50 10.10
CA ALA A 75 -14.25 1.18 9.72
C ALA A 75 -12.71 1.17 9.56
N PHE A 76 -12.14 2.21 8.98
CA PHE A 76 -10.69 2.37 8.91
C PHE A 76 -10.06 2.47 10.29
N GLU A 77 -10.60 3.35 11.15
CA GLU A 77 -10.08 3.53 12.51
C GLU A 77 -10.18 2.24 13.32
N SER A 78 -11.27 1.48 13.16
CA SER A 78 -11.44 0.17 13.78
C SER A 78 -10.37 -0.82 13.30
N ALA A 79 -10.09 -0.85 12.00
CA ALA A 79 -9.05 -1.70 11.44
C ALA A 79 -7.66 -1.33 12.00
N MET A 80 -7.37 -0.05 12.14
CA MET A 80 -6.10 0.42 12.73
C MET A 80 -5.96 0.01 14.19
N ARG A 81 -7.04 -0.02 14.96
CA ARG A 81 -7.00 -0.45 16.36
C ARG A 81 -6.63 -1.92 16.53
N ALA A 82 -6.78 -2.75 15.50
CA ALA A 82 -6.31 -4.13 15.55
C ALA A 82 -4.80 -4.23 15.83
N PHE A 83 -4.04 -3.21 15.40
CA PHE A 83 -2.59 -3.15 15.61
C PHE A 83 -2.21 -2.72 17.03
N ASP A 84 -3.16 -2.36 17.88
CA ASP A 84 -2.91 -2.14 19.30
C ASP A 84 -2.66 -3.46 20.04
N ASP A 85 -3.09 -4.59 19.48
CA ASP A 85 -2.77 -5.91 19.98
C ASP A 85 -1.29 -6.21 19.73
N PRO A 86 -0.48 -6.48 20.78
CA PRO A 86 0.97 -6.70 20.61
C PRO A 86 1.31 -7.88 19.69
N GLY A 87 0.52 -8.95 19.72
CA GLY A 87 0.74 -10.11 18.87
C GLY A 87 0.49 -9.82 17.40
N VAL A 88 -0.55 -9.06 17.10
CA VAL A 88 -0.88 -8.62 15.74
C VAL A 88 0.22 -7.68 15.24
N MET A 89 0.61 -6.71 16.04
CA MET A 89 1.65 -5.74 15.68
C MET A 89 3.01 -6.42 15.45
N GLU A 90 3.33 -7.44 16.25
CA GLU A 90 4.57 -8.20 16.06
C GLU A 90 4.58 -8.95 14.73
N ARG A 91 3.46 -9.59 14.36
CA ARG A 91 3.34 -10.28 13.07
C ARG A 91 3.54 -9.32 11.90
N LEU A 92 2.93 -8.14 11.97
CA LEU A 92 3.09 -7.11 10.95
C LEU A 92 4.53 -6.62 10.88
N ALA A 93 5.15 -6.32 12.04
CA ALA A 93 6.51 -5.82 12.09
C ALA A 93 7.53 -6.81 11.52
N GLN A 94 7.37 -8.11 11.79
CA GLN A 94 8.24 -9.15 11.24
C GLN A 94 8.09 -9.25 9.71
N ASP A 95 6.87 -9.18 9.20
CA ASP A 95 6.60 -9.18 7.78
C ASP A 95 7.21 -7.96 7.09
N GLU A 96 6.95 -6.76 7.62
CA GLU A 96 7.45 -5.52 7.05
C GLU A 96 8.98 -5.41 7.10
N ALA A 97 9.62 -5.99 8.12
CA ALA A 97 11.08 -6.02 8.22
C ALA A 97 11.73 -6.81 7.08
N ASN A 98 11.00 -7.76 6.49
CA ASN A 98 11.48 -8.55 5.34
C ASN A 98 11.23 -7.87 4.00
N LEU A 99 10.47 -6.77 3.97
CA LEU A 99 9.91 -6.23 2.72
C LEU A 99 10.22 -4.76 2.53
N PHE A 100 10.00 -3.93 3.55
CA PHE A 100 10.01 -2.48 3.41
C PHE A 100 11.17 -1.78 4.10
N ASP A 101 11.54 -0.64 3.52
CA ASP A 101 12.20 0.42 4.27
C ASP A 101 11.11 1.19 5.03
N ARG A 102 10.94 0.84 6.30
CA ARG A 102 9.83 1.38 7.12
C ARG A 102 9.95 2.88 7.37
N SER A 103 11.15 3.44 7.28
CA SER A 103 11.36 4.89 7.44
C SER A 103 10.70 5.73 6.33
N ARG A 104 10.34 5.08 5.21
CA ARG A 104 9.67 5.72 4.07
C ARG A 104 8.22 5.31 3.91
N THR A 105 7.64 4.63 4.90
CA THR A 105 6.22 4.25 4.86
C THR A 105 5.35 5.44 5.19
N ARG A 106 4.37 5.70 4.32
CA ARG A 106 3.40 6.78 4.51
C ARG A 106 2.00 6.28 4.19
N PHE A 107 1.04 6.65 5.05
CA PHE A 107 -0.38 6.38 4.85
C PHE A 107 -1.10 7.72 4.74
N ILE A 108 -1.85 7.92 3.68
CA ILE A 108 -2.47 9.19 3.37
C ILE A 108 -3.94 8.98 3.03
N ALA A 109 -4.85 9.56 3.81
CA ALA A 109 -6.26 9.59 3.47
C ALA A 109 -6.45 10.55 2.29
N VAL A 110 -7.26 10.16 1.31
CA VAL A 110 -7.46 10.93 0.09
C VAL A 110 -8.94 11.15 -0.19
N GLU A 111 -9.25 12.23 -0.89
CA GLU A 111 -10.56 12.47 -1.51
C GLU A 111 -10.47 12.09 -2.98
N GLU A 112 -11.10 10.98 -3.33
CA GLU A 112 -11.12 10.53 -4.72
C GLU A 112 -12.20 11.26 -5.48
N ARG A 113 -11.87 11.79 -6.65
CA ARG A 113 -12.81 12.37 -7.62
C ARG A 113 -12.77 11.54 -8.88
N ILE A 114 -13.94 11.26 -9.44
CA ILE A 114 -14.09 10.41 -10.61
C ILE A 114 -14.80 11.19 -11.69
N SER A 115 -14.22 11.22 -12.89
CA SER A 115 -14.90 11.75 -14.06
C SER A 115 -15.51 10.62 -14.85
N HIS A 116 -16.77 10.79 -15.30
CA HIS A 116 -17.38 9.84 -16.21
C HIS A 116 -16.81 10.01 -17.62
N ILE A 117 -16.29 8.94 -18.18
CA ILE A 117 -15.76 8.90 -19.53
C ILE A 117 -16.49 7.79 -20.27
N ALA A 118 -17.12 8.11 -21.41
CA ALA A 118 -17.78 7.09 -22.24
C ALA A 118 -16.76 6.03 -22.66
N ASP A 119 -17.12 4.75 -22.51
CA ASP A 119 -16.23 3.60 -22.74
C ASP A 119 -15.01 3.57 -21.81
N GLY A 120 -15.04 4.31 -20.70
CA GLY A 120 -14.02 4.27 -19.67
C GLY A 120 -14.19 3.09 -18.71
N ILE A 121 -13.24 2.96 -17.78
CA ILE A 121 -13.35 1.97 -16.70
C ILE A 121 -14.49 2.32 -15.75
N ALA A 122 -15.10 1.32 -15.16
CA ALA A 122 -16.15 1.47 -14.18
C ALA A 122 -15.59 1.97 -12.83
#